data_16ff907b6e896150502aa84efa1ed1a5
#
_entry.id   16ff907b6e896150502aa84efa1ed1a5
#
_cell.length_a   1.000
_cell.length_b   1.000
_cell.length_c   1.000
_cell.angle_alpha   90.00
_cell.angle_beta   90.00
_cell.angle_gamma   90.00
#
_symmetry.space_group_name_H-M   'P 1'
#
loop_
_entity.id
_entity.type
_entity.pdbx_description
1 polymer ?
#
loop_
_entity_poly.entity_id
_entity_poly.type
_entity_poly.pdbx_seq_one_letter_code
_entity_poly.pdbx_strand_id
1 'polypeptide(L)'
;VETEGNGMILRLIRRFSSTVWCLASLLLVVPGVIAGDVRQPDLSLEPRDVIEIQLRALQRNDTPTTDAGIAQTWAFSHPDNRQITGPLERFAAMLKGPNYRMLLNHRSHQIERVVRTPVMAIFRVRLVAGNGTKVSLKWQVTKVERGVFAGAWMTIGVSPPLRSRDAI
;
A
#
# COMPACT_ATOMS: atom_id res chain seq x y z
N VAL A 1 -78.87 -42.46 -38.23
CA VAL A 1 -79.78 -41.31 -38.21
C VAL A 1 -78.93 -40.12 -37.84
N GLU A 2 -78.43 -39.42 -38.85
CA GLU A 2 -78.77 -38.04 -39.16
C GLU A 2 -78.46 -37.05 -38.07
N THR A 3 -77.83 -35.93 -38.24
CA THR A 3 -77.72 -35.01 -39.39
C THR A 3 -76.71 -33.96 -39.05
N GLU A 4 -75.92 -33.60 -39.98
CA GLU A 4 -75.61 -32.25 -40.48
C GLU A 4 -75.77 -31.04 -39.54
N GLY A 5 -74.84 -30.19 -39.66
CA GLY A 5 -74.90 -28.83 -39.13
C GLY A 5 -73.68 -28.00 -39.43
N ASN A 6 -73.56 -27.64 -40.64
CA ASN A 6 -72.67 -26.68 -41.30
C ASN A 6 -72.68 -25.29 -40.63
N GLY A 7 -71.62 -24.60 -40.65
CA GLY A 7 -71.57 -23.16 -40.31
C GLY A 7 -70.18 -22.69 -40.00
N MET A 8 -69.32 -22.56 -40.91
CA MET A 8 -68.91 -21.39 -41.69
C MET A 8 -68.66 -20.12 -40.88
N ILE A 9 -67.36 -19.77 -40.93
CA ILE A 9 -66.79 -18.44 -41.04
C ILE A 9 -66.82 -17.56 -39.78
N LEU A 10 -65.64 -17.22 -39.22
CA LEU A 10 -65.11 -15.89 -39.48
C LEU A 10 -63.61 -15.82 -39.04
N ARG A 11 -62.81 -15.44 -39.98
CA ARG A 11 -61.40 -15.05 -39.77
C ARG A 11 -61.36 -13.83 -38.87
N LEU A 12 -60.68 -13.93 -37.78
CA LEU A 12 -60.13 -12.73 -37.12
C LEU A 12 -58.62 -12.92 -36.91
N ILE A 13 -57.94 -12.35 -37.87
CA ILE A 13 -56.46 -12.15 -37.78
C ILE A 13 -56.19 -11.19 -36.64
N ARG A 14 -55.77 -11.70 -35.54
CA ARG A 14 -55.23 -10.87 -34.46
C ARG A 14 -53.70 -10.87 -34.58
N ARG A 15 -53.23 -9.79 -35.18
CA ARG A 15 -51.80 -9.45 -35.21
C ARG A 15 -51.29 -9.35 -33.76
N PHE A 16 -50.56 -10.35 -33.30
CA PHE A 16 -49.72 -10.19 -32.10
C PHE A 16 -48.47 -9.43 -32.52
N SER A 17 -48.46 -8.15 -32.19
CA SER A 17 -47.31 -7.30 -32.26
C SER A 17 -46.34 -7.78 -31.15
N SER A 18 -45.29 -8.52 -31.56
CA SER A 18 -44.20 -8.90 -30.69
C SER A 18 -43.32 -7.67 -30.43
N THR A 19 -43.66 -6.93 -29.40
CA THR A 19 -42.75 -5.96 -28.85
C THR A 19 -41.59 -6.70 -28.15
N VAL A 20 -40.50 -6.85 -28.91
CA VAL A 20 -39.23 -7.31 -28.38
C VAL A 20 -38.70 -6.23 -27.43
N TRP A 21 -38.82 -6.45 -26.13
CA TRP A 21 -38.14 -5.67 -25.10
C TRP A 21 -36.67 -6.08 -25.10
N CYS A 22 -35.85 -5.33 -25.83
CA CYS A 22 -34.41 -5.34 -25.63
C CYS A 22 -34.11 -4.75 -24.24
N LEU A 23 -33.98 -5.62 -23.23
CA LEU A 23 -33.34 -5.28 -21.97
C LEU A 23 -31.84 -5.05 -22.26
N ALA A 24 -31.46 -3.81 -22.54
CA ALA A 24 -30.08 -3.38 -22.53
C ALA A 24 -29.59 -3.45 -21.08
N SER A 25 -28.98 -4.57 -20.73
CA SER A 25 -28.24 -4.71 -19.48
C SER A 25 -27.04 -3.76 -19.52
N LEU A 26 -27.19 -2.57 -18.95
CA LEU A 26 -26.10 -1.62 -18.74
C LEU A 26 -25.17 -2.24 -17.70
N LEU A 27 -24.12 -2.92 -18.15
CA LEU A 27 -23.01 -3.35 -17.31
C LEU A 27 -22.34 -2.10 -16.76
N LEU A 28 -22.69 -1.72 -15.54
CA LEU A 28 -21.93 -0.78 -14.73
C LEU A 28 -20.58 -1.42 -14.45
N VAL A 29 -19.60 -1.11 -15.30
CA VAL A 29 -18.18 -1.33 -15.00
C VAL A 29 -17.84 -0.38 -13.86
N VAL A 30 -17.93 -0.88 -12.63
CA VAL A 30 -17.37 -0.21 -11.46
C VAL A 30 -15.86 -0.24 -11.67
N PRO A 31 -15.18 0.90 -11.85
CA PRO A 31 -13.73 0.89 -11.87
C PRO A 31 -13.29 0.37 -10.50
N GLY A 32 -12.76 -0.84 -10.46
CA GLY A 32 -12.10 -1.36 -9.27
C GLY A 32 -11.02 -0.37 -8.87
N VAL A 33 -11.14 0.25 -7.71
CA VAL A 33 -10.04 0.97 -7.09
C VAL A 33 -8.94 -0.05 -6.90
N ILE A 34 -7.93 -0.01 -7.77
CA ILE A 34 -6.71 -0.79 -7.60
C ILE A 34 -6.02 -0.16 -6.37
N ALA A 35 -6.31 -0.71 -5.19
CA ALA A 35 -5.49 -0.48 -4.03
C ALA A 35 -4.07 -0.89 -4.46
N GLY A 36 -3.15 0.07 -4.52
CA GLY A 36 -1.80 -0.17 -4.99
C GLY A 36 -1.22 -1.36 -4.24
N ASP A 37 -0.76 -2.37 -4.98
CA ASP A 37 -0.24 -3.60 -4.41
C ASP A 37 0.97 -3.27 -3.53
N VAL A 38 0.89 -3.59 -2.25
CA VAL A 38 1.95 -3.34 -1.29
C VAL A 38 3.08 -4.32 -1.56
N ARG A 39 4.23 -3.81 -2.00
CA ARG A 39 5.42 -4.62 -2.23
C ARG A 39 5.81 -5.36 -0.97
N GLN A 40 6.07 -6.66 -1.09
CA GLN A 40 6.49 -7.52 0.01
C GLN A 40 8.02 -7.65 0.06
N PRO A 41 8.59 -7.92 1.25
CA PRO A 41 10.00 -8.29 1.39
C PRO A 41 10.31 -9.55 0.58
N ASP A 42 11.48 -9.57 -0.06
CA ASP A 42 12.02 -10.74 -0.75
C ASP A 42 13.54 -10.84 -0.59
N LEU A 43 14.09 -12.00 -0.93
CA LEU A 43 15.50 -12.34 -0.72
C LEU A 43 16.47 -11.60 -1.65
N SER A 44 15.99 -11.04 -2.76
CA SER A 44 16.80 -10.32 -3.74
C SER A 44 17.14 -8.90 -3.30
N LEU A 45 16.41 -8.37 -2.30
CA LEU A 45 16.59 -7.01 -1.82
C LEU A 45 17.82 -6.90 -0.91
N GLU A 46 18.64 -5.91 -1.19
CA GLU A 46 19.73 -5.51 -0.32
C GLU A 46 19.23 -4.60 0.83
N PRO A 47 19.98 -4.47 1.94
CA PRO A 47 19.57 -3.63 3.08
C PRO A 47 19.23 -2.20 2.70
N ARG A 48 19.95 -1.61 1.73
CA ARG A 48 19.70 -0.26 1.24
C ARG A 48 18.39 -0.15 0.49
N ASP A 49 18.04 -1.19 -0.29
CA ASP A 49 16.81 -1.20 -1.10
C ASP A 49 15.58 -1.17 -0.20
N VAL A 50 15.61 -1.91 0.91
CA VAL A 50 14.55 -1.91 1.92
C VAL A 50 14.28 -0.50 2.44
N ILE A 51 15.34 0.22 2.81
CA ILE A 51 15.22 1.59 3.32
C ILE A 51 14.73 2.55 2.23
N GLU A 52 15.25 2.41 1.02
CA GLU A 52 14.85 3.24 -0.12
C GLU A 52 13.36 3.06 -0.44
N ILE A 53 12.85 1.80 -0.44
CA ILE A 53 11.43 1.50 -0.64
C ILE A 53 10.57 2.20 0.42
N GLN A 54 10.95 2.07 1.69
CA GLN A 54 10.22 2.68 2.80
C GLN A 54 10.24 4.21 2.73
N LEU A 55 11.40 4.81 2.49
CA LEU A 55 11.54 6.27 2.42
C LEU A 55 10.78 6.86 1.22
N ARG A 56 10.83 6.22 0.05
CA ARG A 56 10.06 6.66 -1.12
C ARG A 56 8.55 6.56 -0.89
N ALA A 57 8.11 5.50 -0.21
CA ALA A 57 6.72 5.34 0.15
C ALA A 57 6.26 6.45 1.12
N LEU A 58 7.03 6.71 2.18
CA LEU A 58 6.75 7.79 3.14
C LEU A 58 6.84 9.19 2.50
N GLN A 59 7.69 9.38 1.49
CA GLN A 59 7.79 10.62 0.74
C GLN A 59 6.51 10.95 -0.04
N ARG A 60 5.73 9.93 -0.41
CA ARG A 60 4.45 10.03 -1.10
C ARG A 60 3.37 9.33 -0.28
N ASN A 61 3.32 9.63 1.02
CA ASN A 61 2.53 8.87 1.98
C ASN A 61 1.09 8.62 1.53
N ASP A 62 0.46 9.62 0.93
CA ASP A 62 -0.97 9.62 0.61
C ASP A 62 -1.25 9.31 -0.87
N THR A 63 -0.35 8.59 -1.53
CA THR A 63 -0.48 8.20 -2.94
C THR A 63 -0.25 6.68 -3.08
N PRO A 64 -1.17 5.93 -3.70
CA PRO A 64 -2.43 6.34 -4.36
C PRO A 64 -3.59 6.63 -3.39
N THR A 65 -3.49 6.22 -2.13
CA THR A 65 -4.51 6.41 -1.10
C THR A 65 -3.89 6.94 0.18
N THR A 66 -4.70 7.50 1.07
CA THR A 66 -4.25 7.98 2.40
C THR A 66 -3.50 6.86 3.13
N ASP A 67 -2.34 7.19 3.69
CA ASP A 67 -1.46 6.30 4.45
C ASP A 67 -0.88 5.10 3.66
N ALA A 68 -0.97 5.09 2.33
CA ALA A 68 -0.36 4.04 1.51
C ALA A 68 1.14 3.87 1.78
N GLY A 69 1.86 4.98 2.02
CA GLY A 69 3.28 4.96 2.36
C GLY A 69 3.55 4.33 3.73
N ILE A 70 2.69 4.58 4.71
CA ILE A 70 2.76 3.94 6.02
C ILE A 70 2.53 2.44 5.89
N ALA A 71 1.51 2.02 5.13
CA ALA A 71 1.23 0.60 4.88
C ALA A 71 2.40 -0.10 4.21
N GLN A 72 3.01 0.52 3.19
CA GLN A 72 4.21 0.00 2.54
C GLN A 72 5.40 -0.11 3.52
N THR A 73 5.58 0.89 4.38
CA THR A 73 6.64 0.89 5.40
C THR A 73 6.41 -0.21 6.42
N TRP A 74 5.17 -0.44 6.83
CA TRP A 74 4.77 -1.52 7.72
C TRP A 74 5.08 -2.91 7.12
N ALA A 75 4.87 -3.12 5.83
CA ALA A 75 5.18 -4.37 5.16
C ALA A 75 6.66 -4.78 5.31
N PHE A 76 7.56 -3.80 5.38
CA PHE A 76 9.00 -4.01 5.58
C PHE A 76 9.46 -3.90 7.04
N SER A 77 8.54 -3.81 8.00
CA SER A 77 8.87 -3.85 9.44
C SER A 77 9.12 -5.27 9.88
N HIS A 78 10.30 -5.50 10.51
CA HIS A 78 10.69 -6.81 11.05
C HIS A 78 9.63 -7.34 12.05
N PRO A 79 9.38 -8.65 12.12
CA PRO A 79 8.42 -9.22 13.07
C PRO A 79 8.58 -8.71 14.50
N ASP A 80 9.82 -8.64 15.01
CA ASP A 80 10.09 -8.15 16.37
C ASP A 80 9.76 -6.65 16.51
N ASN A 81 10.03 -5.85 15.48
CA ASN A 81 9.63 -4.45 15.47
C ASN A 81 8.09 -4.30 15.52
N ARG A 82 7.38 -5.16 14.78
CA ARG A 82 5.90 -5.18 14.80
C ARG A 82 5.34 -5.53 16.17
N GLN A 83 5.99 -6.43 16.91
CA GLN A 83 5.60 -6.76 18.29
C GLN A 83 5.66 -5.53 19.21
N ILE A 84 6.68 -4.68 19.02
CA ILE A 84 6.88 -3.47 19.83
C ILE A 84 5.95 -2.34 19.39
N THR A 85 5.84 -2.10 18.09
CA THR A 85 5.10 -0.96 17.53
C THR A 85 3.59 -1.23 17.40
N GLY A 86 3.18 -2.50 17.52
CA GLY A 86 1.79 -2.93 17.46
C GLY A 86 1.26 -3.09 16.02
N PRO A 87 -0.06 -3.24 15.85
CA PRO A 87 -0.68 -3.39 14.54
C PRO A 87 -0.54 -2.11 13.71
N LEU A 88 -0.89 -2.19 12.41
CA LEU A 88 -0.72 -1.11 11.43
C LEU A 88 -1.32 0.23 11.92
N GLU A 89 -2.49 0.20 12.56
CA GLU A 89 -3.17 1.41 13.05
C GLU A 89 -2.34 2.11 14.13
N ARG A 90 -1.75 1.35 15.05
CA ARG A 90 -0.87 1.89 16.10
C ARG A 90 0.44 2.39 15.52
N PHE A 91 1.00 1.67 14.55
CA PHE A 91 2.20 2.10 13.81
C PHE A 91 1.92 3.40 13.04
N ALA A 92 0.76 3.53 12.39
CA ALA A 92 0.35 4.76 11.69
C ALA A 92 0.21 5.94 12.66
N ALA A 93 -0.43 5.74 13.81
CA ALA A 93 -0.53 6.77 14.84
C ALA A 93 0.84 7.21 15.36
N MET A 94 1.78 6.28 15.54
CA MET A 94 3.17 6.57 15.92
C MET A 94 3.87 7.42 14.85
N LEU A 95 3.76 7.08 13.57
CA LEU A 95 4.39 7.83 12.49
C LEU A 95 3.79 9.23 12.31
N LYS A 96 2.50 9.40 12.56
CA LYS A 96 1.82 10.71 12.56
C LYS A 96 2.13 11.55 13.80
N GLY A 97 2.68 10.92 14.82
CA GLY A 97 3.08 11.57 16.08
C GLY A 97 4.28 12.52 15.93
N PRO A 98 4.54 13.33 16.97
CA PRO A 98 5.54 14.41 16.93
C PRO A 98 6.96 13.93 16.62
N ASN A 99 7.29 12.69 16.97
CA ASN A 99 8.65 12.16 16.83
C ASN A 99 8.97 11.70 15.40
N TYR A 100 7.96 11.32 14.57
CA TYR A 100 8.22 10.71 13.26
C TYR A 100 7.45 11.38 12.12
N ARG A 101 6.53 12.32 12.39
CA ARG A 101 5.74 12.97 11.32
C ARG A 101 6.56 13.63 10.23
N MET A 102 7.82 14.02 10.51
CA MET A 102 8.72 14.60 9.53
C MET A 102 9.14 13.62 8.43
N LEU A 103 8.94 12.31 8.64
CA LEU A 103 9.15 11.28 7.61
C LEU A 103 8.05 11.34 6.54
N LEU A 104 6.84 11.75 6.90
CA LEU A 104 5.69 11.78 6.01
C LEU A 104 5.79 12.98 5.06
N ASN A 105 5.64 12.72 3.77
CA ASN A 105 5.67 13.73 2.72
C ASN A 105 6.92 14.64 2.78
N HIS A 106 8.07 14.04 3.15
CA HIS A 106 9.34 14.75 3.18
C HIS A 106 9.82 15.14 1.77
N ARG A 107 10.65 16.19 1.66
CA ARG A 107 11.12 16.72 0.37
C ARG A 107 12.19 15.85 -0.27
N SER A 108 13.18 15.44 0.54
CA SER A 108 14.31 14.66 0.06
C SER A 108 14.96 13.87 1.18
N HIS A 109 15.72 12.85 0.82
CA HIS A 109 16.51 12.06 1.76
C HIS A 109 17.82 11.61 1.13
N GLN A 110 18.78 11.30 2.00
CA GLN A 110 20.06 10.70 1.66
C GLN A 110 20.33 9.54 2.61
N ILE A 111 20.80 8.43 2.07
CA ILE A 111 21.09 7.19 2.80
C ILE A 111 22.59 6.95 2.76
N GLU A 112 23.21 6.90 3.92
CA GLU A 112 24.63 6.62 4.11
C GLU A 112 24.79 5.36 4.95
N ARG A 113 25.53 4.37 4.47
CA ARG A 113 25.81 3.15 5.24
C ARG A 113 26.87 3.42 6.31
N VAL A 114 26.55 3.08 7.55
CA VAL A 114 27.46 3.24 8.70
C VAL A 114 28.08 1.91 9.08
N VAL A 115 27.27 0.84 9.17
CA VAL A 115 27.70 -0.51 9.54
C VAL A 115 27.05 -1.53 8.61
N ARG A 116 27.77 -2.60 8.30
CA ARG A 116 27.21 -3.79 7.65
C ARG A 116 27.90 -5.04 8.16
N THR A 117 27.09 -6.03 8.53
CA THR A 117 27.47 -7.41 8.81
C THR A 117 26.67 -8.34 7.88
N PRO A 118 26.88 -9.65 7.90
CA PRO A 118 26.09 -10.59 7.12
C PRO A 118 24.59 -10.60 7.45
N VAL A 119 24.20 -10.17 8.67
CA VAL A 119 22.82 -10.25 9.16
C VAL A 119 22.23 -8.93 9.62
N MET A 120 23.01 -7.86 9.72
CA MET A 120 22.58 -6.54 10.18
C MET A 120 23.26 -5.43 9.41
N ALA A 121 22.51 -4.34 9.13
CA ALA A 121 23.10 -3.11 8.62
C ALA A 121 22.47 -1.89 9.30
N ILE A 122 23.29 -0.85 9.49
CA ILE A 122 22.87 0.44 10.04
C ILE A 122 23.20 1.52 9.03
N PHE A 123 22.22 2.37 8.82
CA PHE A 123 22.33 3.52 7.92
C PHE A 123 22.02 4.82 8.68
N ARG A 124 22.73 5.87 8.31
CA ARG A 124 22.34 7.24 8.62
C ARG A 124 21.45 7.74 7.49
N VAL A 125 20.24 8.15 7.85
CA VAL A 125 19.31 8.80 6.92
C VAL A 125 19.27 10.29 7.26
N ARG A 126 19.70 11.14 6.33
CA ARG A 126 19.50 12.59 6.41
C ARG A 126 18.28 12.93 5.58
N LEU A 127 17.40 13.74 6.13
CA LEU A 127 16.09 14.03 5.55
C LEU A 127 15.78 15.53 5.66
N VAL A 128 15.16 16.07 4.63
CA VAL A 128 14.56 17.39 4.63
C VAL A 128 13.05 17.21 4.71
N ALA A 129 12.47 17.55 5.84
CA ALA A 129 11.02 17.46 6.06
C ALA A 129 10.23 18.40 5.16
N GLY A 130 8.91 18.20 5.05
CA GLY A 130 8.03 19.04 4.23
C GLY A 130 8.09 20.53 4.57
N ASN A 131 8.34 20.87 5.84
CA ASN A 131 8.52 22.24 6.32
C ASN A 131 9.96 22.77 6.16
N GLY A 132 10.88 22.03 5.55
CA GLY A 132 12.28 22.40 5.35
C GLY A 132 13.22 22.03 6.51
N THR A 133 12.72 21.52 7.63
CA THR A 133 13.57 21.11 8.76
C THR A 133 14.48 19.95 8.35
N LYS A 134 15.78 20.07 8.63
CA LYS A 134 16.76 19.00 8.38
C LYS A 134 16.89 18.14 9.62
N VAL A 135 16.79 16.83 9.45
CA VAL A 135 16.93 15.84 10.53
C VAL A 135 17.82 14.69 10.08
N SER A 136 18.40 13.99 11.05
CA SER A 136 19.16 12.77 10.84
C SER A 136 18.60 11.66 11.74
N LEU A 137 18.46 10.46 11.18
CA LEU A 137 17.99 9.28 11.89
C LEU A 137 18.97 8.13 11.67
N LYS A 138 19.05 7.23 12.66
CA LYS A 138 19.68 5.93 12.48
C LYS A 138 18.61 4.93 12.08
N TRP A 139 18.83 4.25 10.95
CA TRP A 139 17.93 3.24 10.42
C TRP A 139 18.62 1.89 10.47
N GLN A 140 18.03 0.93 11.17
CA GLN A 140 18.61 -0.39 11.33
C GLN A 140 17.74 -1.42 10.64
N VAL A 141 18.38 -2.26 9.81
CA VAL A 141 17.76 -3.41 9.16
C VAL A 141 18.49 -4.68 9.55
N THR A 142 17.75 -5.78 9.67
CA THR A 142 18.33 -7.09 9.98
C THR A 142 17.65 -8.15 9.11
N LYS A 143 18.31 -9.30 8.93
CA LYS A 143 17.70 -10.45 8.30
C LYS A 143 16.72 -11.10 9.28
N VAL A 144 15.56 -11.48 8.75
CA VAL A 144 14.58 -12.26 9.51
C VAL A 144 15.10 -13.68 9.69
N GLU A 145 15.10 -14.18 10.91
CA GLU A 145 15.64 -15.51 11.19
C GLU A 145 14.69 -16.65 10.82
N ARG A 146 13.38 -16.44 11.00
CA ARG A 146 12.35 -17.50 10.87
C ARG A 146 11.06 -16.97 10.26
N GLY A 147 10.24 -17.90 9.72
CA GLY A 147 8.93 -17.58 9.15
C GLY A 147 8.98 -17.32 7.66
N VAL A 148 7.90 -16.78 7.12
CA VAL A 148 7.70 -16.60 5.66
C VAL A 148 8.71 -15.65 5.01
N PHE A 149 9.33 -14.76 5.78
CA PHE A 149 10.35 -13.82 5.32
C PHE A 149 11.76 -14.19 5.75
N ALA A 150 12.00 -15.46 6.18
CA ALA A 150 13.32 -15.89 6.62
C ALA A 150 14.40 -15.57 5.58
N GLY A 151 15.49 -14.93 6.02
CA GLY A 151 16.60 -14.46 5.17
C GLY A 151 16.39 -13.10 4.51
N ALA A 152 15.17 -12.57 4.43
CA ALA A 152 14.92 -11.24 3.89
C ALA A 152 15.36 -10.14 4.86
N TRP A 153 15.84 -9.03 4.31
CA TRP A 153 16.16 -7.84 5.08
C TRP A 153 14.89 -7.07 5.43
N MET A 154 14.73 -6.72 6.70
CA MET A 154 13.60 -5.94 7.19
C MET A 154 14.03 -4.93 8.27
N THR A 155 13.29 -3.84 8.44
CA THR A 155 13.59 -2.80 9.41
C THR A 155 13.26 -3.24 10.82
N ILE A 156 14.28 -3.33 11.68
CA ILE A 156 14.14 -3.67 13.10
C ILE A 156 13.90 -2.43 13.96
N GLY A 157 14.36 -1.25 13.51
CA GLY A 157 14.16 -0.03 14.26
C GLY A 157 14.68 1.22 13.57
N VAL A 158 14.10 2.35 13.95
CA VAL A 158 14.51 3.70 13.54
C VAL A 158 14.64 4.56 14.77
N SER A 159 15.79 5.23 14.93
CA SER A 159 16.02 6.12 16.09
C SER A 159 15.09 7.33 16.05
N PRO A 160 14.84 7.97 17.21
CA PRO A 160 14.31 9.32 17.20
C PRO A 160 15.18 10.25 16.35
N PRO A 161 14.58 11.26 15.69
CA PRO A 161 15.30 12.20 14.85
C PRO A 161 16.20 13.13 15.69
N LEU A 162 17.42 13.29 15.23
CA LEU A 162 18.33 14.33 15.70
C LEU A 162 18.19 15.52 14.73
N ARG A 163 17.84 16.69 15.23
CA ARG A 163 17.86 17.91 14.42
C ARG A 163 19.34 18.23 14.14
N SER A 164 19.68 18.35 12.87
CA SER A 164 20.94 18.99 12.52
C SER A 164 20.80 20.45 12.92
N ARG A 165 21.43 20.83 14.02
CA ARG A 165 21.85 22.23 14.20
C ARG A 165 22.82 22.46 13.07
N ASP A 166 22.57 23.49 12.27
CA ASP A 166 23.38 23.85 11.12
C ASP A 166 24.85 23.73 11.51
N ALA A 167 25.58 22.86 10.82
CA ALA A 167 27.01 22.94 10.80
C ALA A 167 27.31 24.30 10.14
N ILE A 168 27.69 25.28 10.98
CA ILE A 168 28.27 26.54 10.58
C ILE A 168 29.59 26.25 9.85
#